data_09248a9db1025a18653310f764978c19
#
_entry.id   09248a9db1025a18653310f764978c19
#
_cell.length_a   1.000
_cell.length_b   1.000
_cell.length_c   1.000
_cell.angle_alpha   90.00
_cell.angle_beta   90.00
_cell.angle_gamma   90.00
#
_symmetry.space_group_name_H-M   'P 1'
#
loop_
_entity.id
_entity.type
_entity.pdbx_description
1 polymer ?
#
loop_
_entity_poly.entity_id
_entity_poly.type
_entity_poly.pdbx_seq_one_letter_code
_entity_poly.pdbx_strand_id
1 'polypeptide(L)'
;WASWVIEGSTEKIFFSGDSGYGKHFKDIGESFNGFDIAFIENGQYNEKWADIHMMPNETIQAAIDLKAKVFVPIHWGMFDLSLHKWYEPIESSYSIAQEKGIPIIAPKLGEILTNEVQNKSDLWWRASIEKEENTLKVSAVVE
;
A
#
# COMPACT_ATOMS: atom_id res chain seq x y z
N TRP A 1 -10.99 3.05 15.84
CA TRP A 1 -10.51 2.29 14.65
C TRP A 1 -11.70 2.08 13.74
N ALA A 2 -11.61 2.51 12.49
CA ALA A 2 -12.68 2.33 11.51
C ALA A 2 -12.09 2.28 10.10
N SER A 3 -12.68 1.44 9.26
CA SER A 3 -12.55 1.49 7.81
C SER A 3 -13.78 2.16 7.20
N TRP A 4 -13.66 2.60 5.96
CA TRP A 4 -14.72 3.33 5.28
C TRP A 4 -15.02 2.69 3.93
N VAL A 5 -16.31 2.58 3.63
CA VAL A 5 -16.80 2.27 2.29
C VAL A 5 -17.44 3.53 1.74
N ILE A 6 -17.00 3.97 0.56
CA ILE A 6 -17.56 5.09 -0.17
C ILE A 6 -18.20 4.53 -1.44
N GLU A 7 -19.51 4.58 -1.52
CA GLU A 7 -20.26 4.07 -2.66
C GLU A 7 -20.88 5.24 -3.44
N GLY A 8 -20.38 5.42 -4.66
CA GLY A 8 -20.94 6.34 -5.63
C GLY A 8 -21.93 5.65 -6.58
N SER A 9 -22.40 6.38 -7.59
CA SER A 9 -23.31 5.83 -8.62
C SER A 9 -22.62 4.83 -9.56
N THR A 10 -21.32 4.94 -9.72
CA THR A 10 -20.50 4.15 -10.68
C THR A 10 -19.32 3.45 -10.05
N GLU A 11 -18.90 3.85 -8.87
CA GLU A 11 -17.65 3.40 -8.25
C GLU A 11 -17.82 3.12 -6.75
N LYS A 12 -17.10 2.11 -6.28
CA LYS A 12 -16.96 1.79 -4.86
C LYS A 12 -15.50 1.86 -4.45
N ILE A 13 -15.26 2.59 -3.38
CA ILE A 13 -13.93 2.77 -2.81
C ILE A 13 -13.92 2.23 -1.39
N PHE A 14 -12.85 1.51 -1.04
CA PHE A 14 -12.56 1.10 0.33
C PHE A 14 -11.35 1.86 0.86
N PHE A 15 -11.41 2.27 2.11
CA PHE A 15 -10.30 2.87 2.85
C PHE A 15 -10.13 2.14 4.18
N SER A 16 -8.98 1.50 4.40
CA SER A 16 -8.78 0.63 5.56
C SER A 16 -8.68 1.37 6.89
N GLY A 17 -8.10 2.59 6.91
CA GLY A 17 -7.49 3.09 8.14
C GLY A 17 -6.34 2.18 8.56
N ASP A 18 -5.85 2.31 9.79
CA ASP A 18 -4.88 1.39 10.37
C ASP A 18 -5.60 0.12 10.81
N SER A 19 -5.05 -1.04 10.47
CA SER A 19 -5.67 -2.34 10.77
C SER A 19 -4.65 -3.48 10.69
N GLY A 20 -4.69 -4.41 11.62
CA GLY A 20 -4.15 -5.74 11.41
C GLY A 20 -5.03 -6.56 10.45
N TYR A 21 -4.48 -7.66 9.93
CA TYR A 21 -5.22 -8.55 9.04
C TYR A 21 -6.27 -9.36 9.81
N GLY A 22 -7.42 -9.57 9.19
CA GLY A 22 -8.48 -10.40 9.76
C GLY A 22 -9.60 -10.71 8.77
N LYS A 23 -10.52 -11.57 9.22
CA LYS A 23 -11.68 -12.04 8.45
C LYS A 23 -12.58 -10.91 7.94
N HIS A 24 -12.57 -9.74 8.59
CA HIS A 24 -13.40 -8.61 8.22
C HIS A 24 -13.17 -8.12 6.78
N PHE A 25 -11.95 -8.22 6.24
CA PHE A 25 -11.68 -7.87 4.84
C PHE A 25 -12.50 -8.72 3.88
N LYS A 26 -12.55 -10.02 4.12
CA LYS A 26 -13.34 -10.96 3.31
C LYS A 26 -14.83 -10.71 3.46
N ASP A 27 -15.31 -10.55 4.69
CA ASP A 27 -16.72 -10.30 4.98
C ASP A 27 -17.21 -8.97 4.30
N ILE A 28 -16.37 -7.93 4.32
CA ILE A 28 -16.63 -6.66 3.63
C ILE A 28 -16.63 -6.87 2.10
N GLY A 29 -15.61 -7.53 1.56
CA GLY A 29 -15.52 -7.81 0.12
C GLY A 29 -16.71 -8.60 -0.41
N GLU A 30 -17.23 -9.56 0.37
CA GLU A 30 -18.44 -10.30 0.05
C GLU A 30 -19.70 -9.45 0.15
N SER A 31 -19.84 -8.65 1.21
CA SER A 31 -21.00 -7.80 1.47
C SER A 31 -21.21 -6.72 0.40
N PHE A 32 -20.13 -6.14 -0.10
CA PHE A 32 -20.14 -5.08 -1.10
C PHE A 32 -19.91 -5.57 -2.53
N ASN A 33 -19.68 -6.88 -2.73
CA ASN A 33 -19.35 -7.49 -4.02
C ASN A 33 -18.11 -6.87 -4.70
N GLY A 34 -17.11 -6.50 -3.90
CA GLY A 34 -15.82 -5.95 -4.35
C GLY A 34 -15.81 -4.43 -4.48
N PHE A 35 -14.61 -3.92 -4.77
CA PHE A 35 -14.30 -2.49 -4.85
C PHE A 35 -13.52 -2.15 -6.12
N ASP A 36 -13.74 -0.98 -6.68
CA ASP A 36 -12.98 -0.48 -7.81
C ASP A 36 -11.58 -0.10 -7.38
N ILE A 37 -11.45 0.57 -6.22
CA ILE A 37 -10.18 0.93 -5.61
C ILE A 37 -10.23 0.62 -4.12
N ALA A 38 -9.16 0.00 -3.61
CA ALA A 38 -8.95 -0.18 -2.17
C ALA A 38 -7.66 0.53 -1.73
N PHE A 39 -7.82 1.53 -0.89
CA PHE A 39 -6.73 2.18 -0.17
C PHE A 39 -6.48 1.38 1.11
N ILE A 40 -5.36 0.66 1.17
CA ILE A 40 -5.07 -0.24 2.28
C ILE A 40 -3.73 0.14 2.89
N GLU A 41 -3.69 0.17 4.22
CA GLU A 41 -2.46 0.44 4.96
C GLU A 41 -1.37 -0.57 4.57
N ASN A 42 -0.13 -0.08 4.47
CA ASN A 42 0.99 -0.84 3.92
C ASN A 42 2.31 -0.50 4.60
N GLY A 43 2.28 0.02 5.80
CA GLY A 43 3.50 0.45 6.45
C GLY A 43 3.46 0.29 7.95
N GLN A 44 4.61 0.55 8.57
CA GLN A 44 4.76 0.57 10.02
C GLN A 44 4.54 -0.80 10.69
N TYR A 45 4.60 -1.88 9.92
CA TYR A 45 4.41 -3.24 10.42
C TYR A 45 5.59 -3.72 11.28
N ASN A 46 5.27 -4.59 12.20
CA ASN A 46 6.25 -5.36 12.98
C ASN A 46 5.53 -6.54 13.63
N GLU A 47 6.22 -7.65 13.84
CA GLU A 47 5.65 -8.82 14.53
C GLU A 47 5.09 -8.51 15.92
N LYS A 48 5.65 -7.50 16.61
CA LYS A 48 5.22 -7.10 17.95
C LYS A 48 3.87 -6.38 17.99
N TRP A 49 3.39 -5.89 16.84
CA TRP A 49 2.11 -5.19 16.71
C TRP A 49 1.35 -5.54 15.43
N ALA A 50 1.44 -6.81 15.01
CA ALA A 50 0.74 -7.32 13.84
C ALA A 50 -0.79 -7.16 13.90
N ASP A 51 -1.36 -7.07 15.10
CA ASP A 51 -2.79 -6.77 15.30
C ASP A 51 -3.18 -5.33 14.90
N ILE A 52 -2.19 -4.45 14.69
CA ILE A 52 -2.38 -3.03 14.39
C ILE A 52 -2.01 -2.72 12.95
N HIS A 53 -0.92 -3.31 12.46
CA HIS A 53 -0.39 -3.08 11.11
C HIS A 53 -0.07 -4.41 10.43
N MET A 54 -0.63 -4.57 9.22
CA MET A 54 -0.46 -5.77 8.41
C MET A 54 0.96 -5.93 7.89
N MET A 55 1.46 -7.15 7.87
CA MET A 55 2.64 -7.51 7.10
C MET A 55 2.34 -7.39 5.59
N PRO A 56 3.34 -7.14 4.72
CA PRO A 56 3.11 -6.92 3.28
C PRO A 56 2.30 -8.02 2.58
N ASN A 57 2.51 -9.28 2.95
CA ASN A 57 1.73 -10.40 2.43
C ASN A 57 0.27 -10.37 2.88
N GLU A 58 0.00 -9.88 4.09
CA GLU A 58 -1.35 -9.73 4.64
C GLU A 58 -2.08 -8.57 3.99
N THR A 59 -1.39 -7.45 3.72
CA THR A 59 -1.94 -6.31 2.98
C THR A 59 -2.41 -6.73 1.58
N ILE A 60 -1.61 -7.53 0.88
CA ILE A 60 -2.01 -8.05 -0.43
C ILE A 60 -3.16 -9.07 -0.30
N GLN A 61 -3.17 -9.89 0.74
CA GLN A 61 -4.28 -10.80 1.00
C GLN A 61 -5.57 -10.02 1.30
N ALA A 62 -5.50 -8.93 2.05
CA ALA A 62 -6.63 -8.04 2.30
C ALA A 62 -7.20 -7.45 1.00
N ALA A 63 -6.35 -7.04 0.06
CA ALA A 63 -6.78 -6.56 -1.26
C ALA A 63 -7.52 -7.65 -2.06
N ILE A 64 -7.05 -8.90 -2.00
CA ILE A 64 -7.70 -10.06 -2.62
C ILE A 64 -9.05 -10.33 -1.97
N ASP A 65 -9.12 -10.36 -0.64
CA ASP A 65 -10.33 -10.64 0.14
C ASP A 65 -11.40 -9.56 -0.08
N LEU A 66 -11.00 -8.31 -0.23
CA LEU A 66 -11.87 -7.20 -0.61
C LEU A 66 -12.34 -7.28 -2.07
N LYS A 67 -11.80 -8.19 -2.87
CA LYS A 67 -12.03 -8.27 -4.32
C LYS A 67 -11.75 -6.92 -5.01
N ALA A 68 -10.69 -6.24 -4.60
CA ALA A 68 -10.31 -4.95 -5.13
C ALA A 68 -9.79 -5.09 -6.57
N LYS A 69 -10.29 -4.27 -7.49
CA LYS A 69 -9.77 -4.21 -8.86
C LYS A 69 -8.40 -3.55 -8.91
N VAL A 70 -8.17 -2.57 -8.02
CA VAL A 70 -6.89 -1.85 -7.87
C VAL A 70 -6.59 -1.66 -6.39
N PHE A 71 -5.37 -1.98 -6.01
CA PHE A 71 -4.81 -1.72 -4.68
C PHE A 71 -3.95 -0.46 -4.70
N VAL A 72 -4.20 0.44 -3.77
CA VAL A 72 -3.41 1.65 -3.53
C VAL A 72 -2.85 1.58 -2.12
N PRO A 73 -1.53 1.38 -1.96
CA PRO A 73 -0.90 1.34 -0.65
C PRO A 73 -0.88 2.73 -0.01
N ILE A 74 -1.32 2.81 1.23
CA ILE A 74 -1.28 4.02 2.05
C ILE A 74 -0.47 3.79 3.33
N HIS A 75 -0.25 4.83 4.14
CA HIS A 75 0.42 4.75 5.44
C HIS A 75 1.90 4.32 5.37
N TRP A 76 2.61 4.67 4.29
CA TRP A 76 4.03 4.37 4.08
C TRP A 76 4.80 5.58 3.54
N GLY A 77 6.13 5.55 3.61
CA GLY A 77 7.03 6.49 2.94
C GLY A 77 7.14 7.89 3.54
N MET A 78 6.33 8.23 4.56
CA MET A 78 6.37 9.56 5.18
C MET A 78 7.33 9.61 6.37
N PHE A 79 7.32 8.59 7.22
CA PHE A 79 8.12 8.52 8.43
C PHE A 79 8.66 7.11 8.64
N ASP A 80 9.86 7.00 9.21
CA ASP A 80 10.42 5.76 9.75
C ASP A 80 9.95 5.58 11.20
N LEU A 81 8.74 5.09 11.38
CA LEU A 81 8.18 4.81 12.71
C LEU A 81 8.40 3.36 13.15
N SER A 82 8.65 2.47 12.20
CA SER A 82 8.94 1.05 12.44
C SER A 82 10.43 0.74 12.30
N LEU A 83 10.79 -0.53 12.34
CA LEU A 83 12.18 -1.01 12.31
C LEU A 83 12.68 -1.36 10.91
N HIS A 84 11.87 -1.15 9.89
CA HIS A 84 12.22 -1.34 8.48
C HIS A 84 12.50 0.01 7.79
N LYS A 85 13.15 -0.02 6.64
CA LYS A 85 13.38 1.18 5.82
C LYS A 85 12.07 1.73 5.29
N TRP A 86 11.98 3.03 5.05
CA TRP A 86 10.76 3.72 4.59
C TRP A 86 10.16 3.14 3.30
N TYR A 87 10.99 2.58 2.43
CA TYR A 87 10.60 2.02 1.13
C TYR A 87 10.33 0.50 1.17
N GLU A 88 10.72 -0.20 2.23
CA GLU A 88 10.55 -1.66 2.31
C GLU A 88 9.10 -2.10 2.19
N PRO A 89 8.13 -1.42 2.81
CA PRO A 89 6.71 -1.78 2.67
C PRO A 89 6.24 -1.81 1.22
N ILE A 90 6.57 -0.75 0.44
CA ILE A 90 6.12 -0.67 -0.94
C ILE A 90 6.86 -1.65 -1.85
N GLU A 91 8.16 -1.84 -1.68
CA GLU A 91 8.93 -2.81 -2.48
C GLU A 91 8.41 -4.23 -2.25
N SER A 92 8.16 -4.61 -1.00
CA SER A 92 7.64 -5.93 -0.64
C SER A 92 6.23 -6.14 -1.21
N SER A 93 5.33 -5.21 -0.98
CA SER A 93 3.96 -5.31 -1.47
C SER A 93 3.88 -5.26 -2.99
N TYR A 94 4.71 -4.44 -3.64
CA TYR A 94 4.78 -4.40 -5.10
C TYR A 94 5.23 -5.76 -5.67
N SER A 95 6.28 -6.35 -5.10
CA SER A 95 6.77 -7.67 -5.53
C SER A 95 5.70 -8.75 -5.39
N ILE A 96 5.02 -8.82 -4.23
CA ILE A 96 3.96 -9.80 -3.98
C ILE A 96 2.75 -9.56 -4.88
N ALA A 97 2.38 -8.29 -5.10
CA ALA A 97 1.27 -7.93 -5.98
C ALA A 97 1.53 -8.38 -7.43
N GLN A 98 2.76 -8.19 -7.94
CA GLN A 98 3.16 -8.66 -9.26
C GLN A 98 3.09 -10.19 -9.36
N GLU A 99 3.59 -10.90 -8.36
CA GLU A 99 3.55 -12.36 -8.31
C GLU A 99 2.11 -12.90 -8.33
N LYS A 100 1.22 -12.23 -7.59
CA LYS A 100 -0.20 -12.62 -7.48
C LYS A 100 -1.10 -12.04 -8.57
N GLY A 101 -0.58 -11.19 -9.45
CA GLY A 101 -1.35 -10.54 -10.53
C GLY A 101 -2.35 -9.51 -10.02
N ILE A 102 -2.08 -8.87 -8.88
CA ILE A 102 -2.93 -7.82 -8.30
C ILE A 102 -2.48 -6.46 -8.85
N PRO A 103 -3.37 -5.69 -9.50
CA PRO A 103 -3.05 -4.34 -9.93
C PRO A 103 -2.76 -3.44 -8.72
N ILE A 104 -1.55 -2.87 -8.69
CA ILE A 104 -1.09 -1.94 -7.66
C ILE A 104 -0.71 -0.60 -8.27
N ILE A 105 -1.18 0.48 -7.68
CA ILE A 105 -0.83 1.86 -8.04
C ILE A 105 -0.32 2.57 -6.80
N ALA A 106 0.88 3.11 -6.88
CA ALA A 106 1.49 3.88 -5.80
C ALA A 106 1.81 5.30 -6.30
N PRO A 107 0.85 6.23 -6.25
CA PRO A 107 1.05 7.59 -6.74
C PRO A 107 2.04 8.37 -5.87
N LYS A 108 2.72 9.34 -6.48
CA LYS A 108 3.45 10.35 -5.70
C LYS A 108 2.47 11.17 -4.86
N LEU A 109 2.94 11.66 -3.73
CA LEU A 109 2.13 12.54 -2.90
C LEU A 109 1.67 13.78 -3.70
N GLY A 110 0.35 13.98 -3.76
CA GLY A 110 -0.27 15.07 -4.55
C GLY A 110 -0.56 14.71 -6.01
N GLU A 111 -0.17 13.54 -6.48
CA GLU A 111 -0.53 13.07 -7.82
C GLU A 111 -2.02 12.68 -7.87
N ILE A 112 -2.69 13.07 -8.96
CA ILE A 112 -4.11 12.76 -9.13
C ILE A 112 -4.26 11.35 -9.70
N LEU A 113 -5.01 10.52 -8.99
CA LEU A 113 -5.46 9.23 -9.50
C LEU A 113 -6.75 9.44 -10.32
N THR A 114 -6.73 8.98 -11.56
CA THR A 114 -7.91 8.91 -12.41
C THR A 114 -8.11 7.49 -12.91
N ASN A 115 -9.33 7.15 -13.33
CA ASN A 115 -9.64 5.83 -13.89
C ASN A 115 -8.80 5.48 -15.14
N GLU A 116 -8.22 6.49 -15.81
CA GLU A 116 -7.37 6.32 -16.99
C GLU A 116 -5.92 5.96 -16.63
N VAL A 117 -5.48 6.22 -15.39
CA VAL A 117 -4.11 5.99 -14.92
C VAL A 117 -3.87 4.55 -14.45
N GLN A 118 -4.82 3.66 -14.63
CA GLN A 118 -4.85 2.30 -14.07
C GLN A 118 -3.65 1.39 -14.41
N ASN A 119 -2.68 1.80 -15.23
CA ASN A 119 -1.66 0.87 -15.73
C ASN A 119 -0.20 1.33 -15.66
N LYS A 120 0.13 2.43 -15.00
CA LYS A 120 1.53 2.85 -14.84
C LYS A 120 1.81 3.28 -13.41
N SER A 121 2.16 2.33 -12.58
CA SER A 121 2.93 2.66 -11.38
C SER A 121 4.31 3.10 -11.84
N ASP A 122 4.54 4.42 -11.90
CA ASP A 122 5.90 4.95 -11.94
C ASP A 122 6.54 4.54 -10.61
N LEU A 123 7.57 3.69 -10.66
CA LEU A 123 8.27 3.20 -9.46
C LEU A 123 9.15 4.33 -8.86
N TRP A 124 8.54 5.49 -8.68
CA TRP A 124 9.20 6.76 -8.31
C TRP A 124 10.05 6.66 -7.04
N TRP A 125 9.66 5.82 -6.11
CA TRP A 125 10.41 5.61 -4.87
C TRP A 125 11.80 5.02 -5.12
N ARG A 126 12.00 4.24 -6.19
CA ARG A 126 13.31 3.65 -6.54
C ARG A 126 14.32 4.72 -6.91
N ALA A 127 13.91 5.73 -7.67
CA ALA A 127 14.76 6.88 -7.96
C ALA A 127 15.13 7.68 -6.70
N SER A 128 14.23 7.71 -5.71
CA SER A 128 14.50 8.34 -4.41
C SER A 128 15.49 7.55 -3.58
N ILE A 129 15.42 6.21 -3.60
CA ILE A 129 16.39 5.31 -2.94
C ILE A 129 17.79 5.53 -3.52
N GLU A 130 17.92 5.50 -4.84
CA GLU A 130 19.21 5.71 -5.54
C GLU A 130 19.84 7.08 -5.18
N LYS A 131 19.02 8.11 -5.10
CA LYS A 131 19.47 9.44 -4.71
C LYS A 131 19.97 9.48 -3.26
N GLU A 132 19.28 8.85 -2.34
CA GLU A 132 19.66 8.75 -0.93
C GLU A 132 20.99 8.00 -0.77
N GLU A 133 21.13 6.82 -1.39
CA GLU A 133 22.35 6.04 -1.35
C GLU A 133 23.57 6.78 -1.92
N ASN A 134 23.38 7.52 -3.02
CA ASN A 134 24.45 8.31 -3.61
C ASN A 134 24.85 9.49 -2.72
N THR A 135 23.90 10.11 -2.02
CA THR A 135 24.18 11.18 -1.06
C THR A 135 24.99 10.67 0.12
N LEU A 136 24.64 9.49 0.65
CA LEU A 136 25.39 8.86 1.75
C LEU A 136 26.82 8.46 1.35
N LYS A 137 27.01 7.96 0.13
CA LYS A 137 28.35 7.64 -0.39
C LYS A 137 29.25 8.89 -0.52
N VAL A 138 28.70 10.02 -0.95
CA VAL A 138 29.46 11.28 -1.07
C VAL A 138 29.85 11.80 0.32
N SER A 139 28.96 11.76 1.30
CA SER A 139 29.28 12.20 2.66
C SER A 139 30.34 11.33 3.35
N ALA A 140 30.37 10.03 3.08
CA ALA A 140 31.36 9.10 3.64
C ALA A 140 32.79 9.25 3.05
N VAL A 141 32.93 9.95 1.92
CA VAL A 141 34.24 10.19 1.26
C VAL A 141 34.86 11.52 1.73
N VAL A 142 34.11 12.38 2.41
CA VAL A 142 34.55 13.71 2.85
C VAL A 142 35.05 13.72 4.32
N GLU A 143 34.95 12.62 5.04
CA GLU A 143 35.57 12.39 6.36
C GLU A 143 36.94 11.70 6.21
#